data_4f57bf93708e002d1dfcbf73f7c26713
#
_entry.id   4f57bf93708e002d1dfcbf73f7c26713
#
_cell.length_a   1.000
_cell.length_b   1.000
_cell.length_c   1.000
_cell.angle_alpha   90.00
_cell.angle_beta   90.00
_cell.angle_gamma   90.00
#
_symmetry.space_group_name_H-M   'P 1'
#
loop_
_entity.id
_entity.type
_entity.pdbx_description
1 polymer ?
#
loop_
_entity_poly.entity_id
_entity_poly.type
_entity_poly.pdbx_seq_one_letter_code
_entity_poly.pdbx_strand_id
1 'polypeptide(L)'
;METRVKTKRVLLFFLILMVGMFVAALIFPDAVTSFLNRPALYPHVLFVHIVATTLFFANAVIGILWEHRSLASGKPAAILHTYETVSWLDARFSSPLIVVSLVAGIMLGVMLGDIWEIGWLSVAFLLFIFSGLVWVGSDIPTQYRVKKLMAEADPEAPALSHEL
;
A
#
# COMPACT_ATOMS: atom_id res chain seq x y z
N MET A 1 20.53 7.94 -7.36
CA MET A 1 19.57 8.24 -8.45
C MET A 1 18.92 6.97 -9.04
N GLU A 2 19.68 5.93 -9.31
CA GLU A 2 19.18 4.65 -9.89
C GLU A 2 18.14 3.93 -9.02
N THR A 3 18.34 3.87 -7.71
CA THR A 3 17.42 3.23 -6.75
C THR A 3 16.04 3.91 -6.70
N ARG A 4 16.00 5.24 -6.81
CA ARG A 4 14.74 6.01 -6.82
C ARG A 4 13.91 5.74 -8.08
N VAL A 5 14.57 5.62 -9.24
CA VAL A 5 13.90 5.30 -10.51
C VAL A 5 13.34 3.87 -10.48
N LYS A 6 14.09 2.92 -9.93
CA LYS A 6 13.63 1.53 -9.76
C LYS A 6 12.40 1.44 -8.86
N THR A 7 12.38 2.17 -7.73
CA THR A 7 11.23 2.19 -6.81
C THR A 7 9.97 2.74 -7.46
N LYS A 8 10.05 3.85 -8.21
CA LYS A 8 8.90 4.40 -8.96
C LYS A 8 8.31 3.42 -9.96
N ARG A 9 9.17 2.71 -10.70
CA ARG A 9 8.73 1.71 -11.69
C ARG A 9 8.01 0.53 -11.03
N VAL A 10 8.48 0.08 -9.87
CA VAL A 10 7.83 -1.00 -9.11
C VAL A 10 6.46 -0.57 -8.61
N LEU A 11 6.36 0.61 -7.99
CA LEU A 11 5.07 1.17 -7.55
C LEU A 11 4.08 1.32 -8.71
N LEU A 12 4.53 1.88 -9.83
CA LEU A 12 3.70 2.05 -11.03
C LEU A 12 3.23 0.71 -11.58
N PHE A 13 4.10 -0.31 -11.60
CA PHE A 13 3.73 -1.66 -12.03
C PHE A 13 2.58 -2.23 -11.19
N PHE A 14 2.68 -2.17 -9.84
CA PHE A 14 1.63 -2.66 -8.97
C PHE A 14 0.34 -1.85 -9.07
N LEU A 15 0.44 -0.54 -9.25
CA LEU A 15 -0.73 0.32 -9.47
C LEU A 15 -1.46 -0.06 -10.77
N ILE A 16 -0.72 -0.23 -11.87
CA ILE A 16 -1.30 -0.66 -13.16
C ILE A 16 -1.93 -2.05 -13.02
N LEU A 17 -1.28 -2.97 -12.32
CA LEU A 17 -1.83 -4.30 -12.07
C LEU A 17 -3.15 -4.23 -11.31
N MET A 18 -3.22 -3.46 -10.22
CA MET A 18 -4.46 -3.26 -9.45
C MET A 18 -5.58 -2.65 -10.29
N VAL A 19 -5.29 -1.57 -11.01
CA VAL A 19 -6.28 -0.92 -11.89
C VAL A 19 -6.73 -1.89 -12.99
N GLY A 20 -5.81 -2.65 -13.58
CA GLY A 20 -6.11 -3.68 -14.58
C GLY A 20 -7.05 -4.77 -14.05
N MET A 21 -6.83 -5.24 -12.81
CA MET A 21 -7.73 -6.20 -12.17
C MET A 21 -9.14 -5.64 -11.95
N PHE A 22 -9.26 -4.38 -11.49
CA PHE A 22 -10.56 -3.73 -11.36
C PHE A 22 -11.28 -3.57 -12.69
N VAL A 23 -10.57 -3.11 -13.72
CA VAL A 23 -11.13 -2.98 -15.07
C VAL A 23 -11.57 -4.33 -15.62
N ALA A 24 -10.77 -5.38 -15.45
CA ALA A 24 -11.14 -6.73 -15.86
C ALA A 24 -12.39 -7.24 -15.14
N ALA A 25 -12.52 -6.97 -13.84
CA ALA A 25 -13.71 -7.34 -13.07
C ALA A 25 -14.97 -6.59 -13.52
N LEU A 26 -14.83 -5.33 -13.97
CA LEU A 26 -15.96 -4.55 -14.49
C LEU A 26 -16.37 -4.99 -15.90
N ILE A 27 -15.41 -5.34 -16.77
CA ILE A 27 -15.70 -5.69 -18.17
C ILE A 27 -16.13 -7.18 -18.29
N PHE A 28 -15.58 -8.06 -17.49
CA PHE A 28 -15.79 -9.52 -17.55
C PHE A 28 -16.22 -10.10 -16.19
N PRO A 29 -17.32 -9.62 -15.57
CA PRO A 29 -17.71 -10.01 -14.22
C PRO A 29 -17.94 -11.51 -14.08
N ASP A 30 -18.65 -12.13 -15.03
CA ASP A 30 -18.95 -13.56 -14.97
C ASP A 30 -17.69 -14.44 -15.11
N ALA A 31 -16.78 -14.07 -15.99
CA ALA A 31 -15.51 -14.78 -16.18
C ALA A 31 -14.63 -14.66 -14.94
N VAL A 32 -14.53 -13.48 -14.35
CA VAL A 32 -13.76 -13.24 -13.12
C VAL A 32 -14.37 -14.01 -11.95
N THR A 33 -15.68 -13.93 -11.77
CA THR A 33 -16.40 -14.68 -10.71
C THR A 33 -16.21 -16.19 -10.86
N SER A 34 -16.41 -16.72 -12.06
CA SER A 34 -16.22 -18.17 -12.34
C SER A 34 -14.77 -18.62 -12.10
N PHE A 35 -13.79 -17.79 -12.44
CA PHE A 35 -12.38 -18.09 -12.21
C PHE A 35 -12.01 -18.07 -10.72
N LEU A 36 -12.54 -17.10 -9.96
CA LEU A 36 -12.22 -16.89 -8.55
C LEU A 36 -13.04 -17.77 -7.59
N ASN A 37 -14.20 -18.24 -8.02
CA ASN A 37 -15.05 -19.10 -7.17
C ASN A 37 -14.47 -20.51 -7.05
N ARG A 38 -13.69 -20.73 -6.01
CA ARG A 38 -13.00 -22.01 -5.71
C ARG A 38 -13.22 -22.41 -4.24
N PRO A 39 -14.42 -22.88 -3.86
CA PRO A 39 -14.77 -23.17 -2.46
C PRO A 39 -13.81 -24.16 -1.77
N ALA A 40 -13.25 -25.12 -2.51
CA ALA A 40 -12.25 -26.05 -1.97
C ALA A 40 -10.97 -25.38 -1.47
N LEU A 41 -10.66 -24.15 -1.94
CA LEU A 41 -9.50 -23.38 -1.54
C LEU A 41 -9.77 -22.39 -0.40
N TYR A 42 -11.02 -22.31 0.08
CA TYR A 42 -11.44 -21.31 1.07
C TYR A 42 -10.48 -21.19 2.28
N PRO A 43 -10.11 -22.28 3.00
CA PRO A 43 -9.23 -22.15 4.17
C PRO A 43 -7.83 -21.66 3.81
N HIS A 44 -7.31 -22.03 2.65
CA HIS A 44 -5.99 -21.58 2.20
C HIS A 44 -6.01 -20.11 1.79
N VAL A 45 -7.04 -19.69 1.06
CA VAL A 45 -7.21 -18.29 0.64
C VAL A 45 -7.43 -17.41 1.86
N LEU A 46 -8.21 -17.84 2.84
CA LEU A 46 -8.40 -17.13 4.11
C LEU A 46 -7.08 -16.96 4.86
N PHE A 47 -6.28 -18.01 4.98
CA PHE A 47 -4.97 -17.93 5.61
C PHE A 47 -4.06 -16.92 4.90
N VAL A 48 -3.96 -17.00 3.57
CA VAL A 48 -3.15 -16.08 2.76
C VAL A 48 -3.63 -14.64 2.92
N HIS A 49 -4.96 -14.41 2.90
CA HIS A 49 -5.54 -13.09 3.10
C HIS A 49 -5.18 -12.49 4.47
N ILE A 50 -5.34 -13.26 5.54
CA ILE A 50 -5.02 -12.83 6.90
C ILE A 50 -3.52 -12.49 7.01
N VAL A 51 -2.64 -13.37 6.54
CA VAL A 51 -1.19 -13.15 6.61
C VAL A 51 -0.79 -11.91 5.80
N ALA A 52 -1.24 -11.80 4.56
CA ALA A 52 -0.91 -10.65 3.70
C ALA A 52 -1.40 -9.34 4.30
N THR A 53 -2.64 -9.31 4.79
CA THR A 53 -3.24 -8.12 5.41
C THR A 53 -2.50 -7.74 6.69
N THR A 54 -2.20 -8.70 7.55
CA THR A 54 -1.48 -8.46 8.81
C THR A 54 -0.08 -7.88 8.56
N LEU A 55 0.68 -8.48 7.64
CA LEU A 55 2.02 -8.00 7.29
C LEU A 55 1.99 -6.62 6.65
N PHE A 56 1.02 -6.35 5.78
CA PHE A 56 0.82 -5.05 5.19
C PHE A 56 0.52 -3.98 6.25
N PHE A 57 -0.44 -4.22 7.13
CA PHE A 57 -0.78 -3.27 8.21
C PHE A 57 0.38 -3.08 9.19
N ALA A 58 1.08 -4.14 9.56
CA ALA A 58 2.26 -4.04 10.43
C ALA A 58 3.33 -3.12 9.82
N ASN A 59 3.63 -3.28 8.51
CA ASN A 59 4.58 -2.41 7.82
C ASN A 59 4.10 -0.97 7.77
N ALA A 60 2.81 -0.71 7.48
CA ALA A 60 2.24 0.62 7.44
C ALA A 60 2.36 1.33 8.80
N VAL A 61 1.99 0.65 9.90
CA VAL A 61 2.09 1.20 11.26
C VAL A 61 3.54 1.52 11.63
N ILE A 62 4.46 0.59 11.38
CA ILE A 62 5.89 0.78 11.66
C ILE A 62 6.46 1.92 10.82
N GLY A 63 6.08 2.02 9.54
CA GLY A 63 6.48 3.11 8.64
C GLY A 63 6.08 4.47 9.20
N ILE A 64 4.81 4.65 9.59
CA ILE A 64 4.30 5.89 10.19
C ILE A 64 5.08 6.25 11.47
N LEU A 65 5.34 5.28 12.35
CA LEU A 65 6.09 5.50 13.59
C LEU A 65 7.53 5.93 13.30
N TRP A 66 8.19 5.34 12.32
CA TRP A 66 9.55 5.72 11.91
C TRP A 66 9.60 7.11 11.29
N GLU A 67 8.67 7.44 10.41
CA GLU A 67 8.56 8.77 9.81
C GLU A 67 8.35 9.83 10.89
N HIS A 68 7.39 9.63 11.79
CA HIS A 68 7.14 10.55 12.89
C HIS A 68 8.35 10.73 13.80
N ARG A 69 9.04 9.63 14.17
CA ARG A 69 10.23 9.68 15.01
C ARG A 69 11.40 10.37 14.29
N SER A 70 11.56 10.17 12.99
CA SER A 70 12.61 10.82 12.21
C SER A 70 12.39 12.32 12.08
N LEU A 71 11.14 12.75 11.84
CA LEU A 71 10.75 14.16 11.83
C LEU A 71 11.04 14.82 13.17
N ALA A 72 10.68 14.17 14.29
CA ALA A 72 10.95 14.66 15.64
C ALA A 72 12.46 14.80 15.95
N SER A 73 13.35 14.13 15.21
CA SER A 73 14.79 14.30 15.36
C SER A 73 15.33 15.62 14.83
N GLY A 74 14.59 16.26 13.92
CA GLY A 74 14.97 17.45 13.21
C GLY A 74 16.22 17.33 12.32
N LYS A 75 16.79 16.12 12.15
CA LYS A 75 18.03 15.87 11.40
C LYS A 75 17.73 15.54 9.94
N PRO A 76 18.09 16.40 8.96
CA PRO A 76 17.76 16.19 7.55
C PRO A 76 18.21 14.83 6.99
N ALA A 77 19.42 14.40 7.34
CA ALA A 77 19.95 13.09 6.89
C ALA A 77 19.15 11.90 7.44
N ALA A 78 18.71 11.94 8.71
CA ALA A 78 17.91 10.88 9.31
C ALA A 78 16.50 10.83 8.69
N ILE A 79 15.89 11.99 8.46
CA ILE A 79 14.60 12.12 7.81
C ILE A 79 14.67 11.55 6.39
N LEU A 80 15.64 11.99 5.59
CA LEU A 80 15.82 11.51 4.22
C LEU A 80 15.98 9.99 4.17
N HIS A 81 16.87 9.45 5.01
CA HIS A 81 17.11 8.00 5.07
C HIS A 81 15.85 7.21 5.42
N THR A 82 15.07 7.70 6.41
CA THR A 82 13.80 7.06 6.81
C THR A 82 12.81 7.04 5.66
N TYR A 83 12.56 8.19 5.02
CA TYR A 83 11.61 8.28 3.90
C TYR A 83 12.06 7.48 2.66
N GLU A 84 13.34 7.34 2.42
CA GLU A 84 13.86 6.46 1.37
C GLU A 84 13.63 4.98 1.71
N THR A 85 13.85 4.59 2.98
CA THR A 85 13.64 3.22 3.45
C THR A 85 12.16 2.84 3.42
N VAL A 86 11.28 3.69 3.94
CA VAL A 86 9.82 3.45 3.93
C VAL A 86 9.33 3.32 2.49
N SER A 87 9.69 4.25 1.60
CA SER A 87 9.31 4.16 0.19
C SER A 87 9.83 2.90 -0.52
N TRP A 88 11.01 2.40 -0.13
CA TRP A 88 11.56 1.15 -0.64
C TRP A 88 10.75 -0.06 -0.16
N LEU A 89 10.37 -0.08 1.13
CA LEU A 89 9.51 -1.11 1.72
C LEU A 89 8.11 -1.09 1.10
N ASP A 90 7.51 0.09 0.92
CA ASP A 90 6.21 0.24 0.29
C ASP A 90 6.18 -0.35 -1.11
N ALA A 91 7.22 -0.12 -1.90
CA ALA A 91 7.29 -0.64 -3.26
C ALA A 91 7.53 -2.15 -3.33
N ARG A 92 8.30 -2.74 -2.41
CA ARG A 92 8.80 -4.13 -2.53
C ARG A 92 8.17 -5.10 -1.54
N PHE A 93 7.60 -4.59 -0.47
CA PHE A 93 6.95 -5.39 0.56
C PHE A 93 5.45 -5.10 0.63
N SER A 94 5.05 -3.83 0.86
CA SER A 94 3.63 -3.48 0.97
C SER A 94 2.86 -3.67 -0.33
N SER A 95 3.39 -3.21 -1.47
CA SER A 95 2.65 -3.28 -2.75
C SER A 95 2.30 -4.70 -3.18
N PRO A 96 3.22 -5.70 -3.16
CA PRO A 96 2.83 -7.08 -3.45
C PRO A 96 1.84 -7.65 -2.41
N LEU A 97 1.98 -7.33 -1.12
CA LEU A 97 1.06 -7.79 -0.09
C LEU A 97 -0.35 -7.19 -0.26
N ILE A 98 -0.45 -5.93 -0.67
CA ILE A 98 -1.74 -5.29 -1.01
C ILE A 98 -2.42 -6.06 -2.15
N VAL A 99 -1.68 -6.39 -3.22
CA VAL A 99 -2.22 -7.15 -4.36
C VAL A 99 -2.68 -8.54 -3.92
N VAL A 100 -1.86 -9.26 -3.15
CA VAL A 100 -2.22 -10.59 -2.62
C VAL A 100 -3.45 -10.50 -1.72
N SER A 101 -3.49 -9.52 -0.81
CA SER A 101 -4.63 -9.29 0.09
C SER A 101 -5.90 -8.96 -0.69
N LEU A 102 -5.81 -8.11 -1.71
CA LEU A 102 -6.93 -7.73 -2.56
C LEU A 102 -7.50 -8.95 -3.31
N VAL A 103 -6.64 -9.69 -4.00
CA VAL A 103 -7.06 -10.88 -4.78
C VAL A 103 -7.68 -11.92 -3.87
N ALA A 104 -7.02 -12.25 -2.75
CA ALA A 104 -7.54 -13.20 -1.79
C ALA A 104 -8.87 -12.72 -1.16
N GLY A 105 -8.98 -11.43 -0.84
CA GLY A 105 -10.21 -10.83 -0.31
C GLY A 105 -11.38 -10.89 -1.30
N ILE A 106 -11.14 -10.60 -2.58
CA ILE A 106 -12.16 -10.74 -3.64
C ILE A 106 -12.56 -12.21 -3.81
N MET A 107 -11.60 -13.14 -3.82
CA MET A 107 -11.89 -14.57 -3.88
C MET A 107 -12.80 -15.03 -2.71
N LEU A 108 -12.47 -14.60 -1.48
CA LEU A 108 -13.30 -14.90 -0.32
C LEU A 108 -14.71 -14.31 -0.46
N GLY A 109 -14.82 -13.06 -0.91
CA GLY A 109 -16.10 -12.42 -1.16
C GLY A 109 -16.96 -13.20 -2.16
N VAL A 110 -16.38 -13.58 -3.30
CA VAL A 110 -17.05 -14.39 -4.33
C VAL A 110 -17.50 -15.76 -3.79
N MET A 111 -16.72 -16.39 -2.91
CA MET A 111 -17.08 -17.66 -2.30
C MET A 111 -18.19 -17.54 -1.23
N LEU A 112 -18.33 -16.37 -0.61
CA LEU A 112 -19.37 -16.08 0.40
C LEU A 112 -20.69 -15.64 -0.23
N GLY A 113 -20.70 -15.14 -1.45
CA GLY A 113 -21.85 -14.63 -2.16
C GLY A 113 -21.62 -13.26 -2.78
N ASP A 114 -22.66 -12.43 -2.83
CA ASP A 114 -22.53 -11.08 -3.36
C ASP A 114 -21.91 -10.14 -2.31
N ILE A 115 -20.79 -9.51 -2.70
CA ILE A 115 -20.08 -8.53 -1.86
C ILE A 115 -21.02 -7.40 -1.41
N TRP A 116 -21.99 -7.02 -2.23
CA TRP A 116 -22.90 -5.92 -1.94
C TRP A 116 -24.08 -6.29 -1.05
N GLU A 117 -24.41 -7.58 -0.96
CA GLU A 117 -25.46 -8.08 -0.06
C GLU A 117 -24.93 -8.29 1.38
N ILE A 118 -23.62 -8.43 1.55
CA ILE A 118 -23.00 -8.67 2.85
C ILE A 118 -22.44 -7.35 3.40
N GLY A 119 -23.18 -6.66 4.26
CA GLY A 119 -22.88 -5.28 4.69
C GLY A 119 -21.48 -5.04 5.23
N TRP A 120 -20.93 -5.94 6.08
CA TRP A 120 -19.57 -5.78 6.60
C TRP A 120 -18.51 -5.94 5.49
N LEU A 121 -18.77 -6.77 4.50
CA LEU A 121 -17.86 -7.03 3.38
C LEU A 121 -17.85 -5.82 2.43
N SER A 122 -19.02 -5.23 2.15
CA SER A 122 -19.14 -3.98 1.39
C SER A 122 -18.35 -2.85 2.06
N VAL A 123 -18.52 -2.70 3.37
CA VAL A 123 -17.80 -1.65 4.14
C VAL A 123 -16.29 -1.88 4.09
N ALA A 124 -15.82 -3.12 4.31
CA ALA A 124 -14.40 -3.45 4.24
C ALA A 124 -13.80 -3.15 2.86
N PHE A 125 -14.52 -3.48 1.78
CA PHE A 125 -14.10 -3.20 0.42
C PHE A 125 -14.02 -1.69 0.12
N LEU A 126 -15.04 -0.92 0.52
CA LEU A 126 -15.06 0.53 0.37
C LEU A 126 -13.95 1.22 1.16
N LEU A 127 -13.68 0.77 2.40
CA LEU A 127 -12.57 1.27 3.20
C LEU A 127 -11.21 0.95 2.56
N PHE A 128 -11.06 -0.23 1.97
CA PHE A 128 -9.85 -0.59 1.22
C PHE A 128 -9.61 0.35 0.04
N ILE A 129 -10.65 0.60 -0.78
CA ILE A 129 -10.57 1.55 -1.91
C ILE A 129 -10.24 2.96 -1.41
N PHE A 130 -10.94 3.44 -0.39
CA PHE A 130 -10.70 4.77 0.19
C PHE A 130 -9.26 4.91 0.70
N SER A 131 -8.75 3.90 1.44
CA SER A 131 -7.36 3.89 1.92
C SER A 131 -6.35 3.93 0.77
N GLY A 132 -6.60 3.20 -0.30
CA GLY A 132 -5.77 3.21 -1.50
C GLY A 132 -5.75 4.59 -2.18
N LEU A 133 -6.90 5.26 -2.29
CA LEU A 133 -7.00 6.61 -2.85
C LEU A 133 -6.25 7.63 -2.00
N VAL A 134 -6.36 7.56 -0.66
CA VAL A 134 -5.61 8.42 0.26
C VAL A 134 -4.11 8.17 0.12
N TRP A 135 -3.68 6.91 0.06
CA TRP A 135 -2.27 6.56 -0.10
C TRP A 135 -1.68 7.12 -1.40
N VAL A 136 -2.35 6.92 -2.53
CA VAL A 136 -1.89 7.41 -3.84
C VAL A 136 -1.98 8.93 -3.95
N GLY A 137 -3.04 9.54 -3.42
CA GLY A 137 -3.33 10.97 -3.60
C GLY A 137 -2.65 11.88 -2.57
N SER A 138 -2.30 11.36 -1.40
CA SER A 138 -1.73 12.13 -0.29
C SER A 138 -0.36 11.64 0.14
N ASP A 139 -0.25 10.37 0.51
CA ASP A 139 0.96 9.84 1.13
C ASP A 139 2.15 9.80 0.16
N ILE A 140 1.98 9.22 -1.03
CA ILE A 140 3.05 9.17 -2.05
C ILE A 140 3.56 10.57 -2.42
N PRO A 141 2.71 11.58 -2.74
CA PRO A 141 3.18 12.94 -3.01
C PRO A 141 3.92 13.57 -1.83
N THR A 142 3.42 13.36 -0.61
CA THR A 142 4.05 13.88 0.62
C THR A 142 5.43 13.29 0.81
N GLN A 143 5.60 11.98 0.70
CA GLN A 143 6.92 11.33 0.77
C GLN A 143 7.89 11.90 -0.29
N TYR A 144 7.42 12.16 -1.51
CA TYR A 144 8.27 12.78 -2.55
C TYR A 144 8.67 14.20 -2.19
N ARG A 145 7.74 15.00 -1.65
CA ARG A 145 8.01 16.39 -1.24
C ARG A 145 9.04 16.42 -0.12
N VAL A 146 8.85 15.61 0.94
CA VAL A 146 9.80 15.53 2.07
C VAL A 146 11.19 15.10 1.60
N LYS A 147 11.28 14.04 0.79
CA LYS A 147 12.57 13.57 0.24
C LYS A 147 13.27 14.64 -0.61
N LYS A 148 12.53 15.45 -1.36
CA LYS A 148 13.09 16.54 -2.14
C LYS A 148 13.65 17.63 -1.22
N LEU A 149 12.86 18.09 -0.25
CA LEU A 149 13.26 19.13 0.70
C LEU A 149 14.50 18.72 1.52
N MET A 150 14.50 17.49 2.02
CA MET A 150 15.62 16.99 2.82
C MET A 150 16.89 16.74 2.00
N ALA A 151 16.77 16.43 0.72
CA ALA A 151 17.93 16.28 -0.18
C ALA A 151 18.57 17.61 -0.57
N GLU A 152 17.81 18.72 -0.48
CA GLU A 152 18.28 20.10 -0.73
C GLU A 152 18.81 20.77 0.56
N ALA A 153 18.50 20.22 1.73
CA ALA A 153 18.98 20.72 3.02
C ALA A 153 20.45 20.34 3.25
N ASP A 154 21.19 21.19 3.96
CA ASP A 154 22.57 20.91 4.37
C ASP A 154 22.57 19.69 5.33
N PRO A 155 23.31 18.60 5.02
CA PRO A 155 23.38 17.42 5.88
C PRO A 155 23.97 17.71 7.29
N GLU A 156 24.81 18.75 7.42
CA GLU A 156 25.46 19.17 8.66
C GLU A 156 24.69 20.29 9.37
N ALA A 157 23.57 20.74 8.80
CA ALA A 157 22.75 21.75 9.44
C ALA A 157 22.35 21.34 10.86
N PRO A 158 22.38 22.27 11.84
CA PRO A 158 21.81 22.01 13.16
C PRO A 158 20.33 21.58 13.00
N ALA A 159 19.85 20.77 13.95
CA ALA A 159 18.47 20.27 13.90
C ALA A 159 17.49 21.40 13.56
N LEU A 160 16.59 21.15 12.60
CA LEU A 160 15.56 22.10 12.20
C LEU A 160 14.80 22.56 13.46
N SER A 161 14.66 23.86 13.64
CA SER A 161 13.84 24.42 14.72
C SER A 161 12.40 23.93 14.57
N HIS A 162 11.70 23.74 15.69
CA HIS A 162 10.34 23.16 15.77
C HIS A 162 9.23 23.95 15.06
N GLU A 163 9.54 24.75 14.06
CA GLU A 163 8.59 25.61 13.31
C GLU A 163 8.21 25.02 11.95
N LEU A 164 8.01 23.69 11.86
CA LEU A 164 7.42 23.04 10.68
C LEU A 164 6.08 22.42 11.01
#